data_23477471f37ac1f1a5144f9ae563c729
#
_entry.id   23477471f37ac1f1a5144f9ae563c729
#
_cell.length_a   1.000
_cell.length_b   1.000
_cell.length_c   1.000
_cell.angle_alpha   90.00
_cell.angle_beta   90.00
_cell.angle_gamma   90.00
#
_symmetry.space_group_name_H-M   'P 1'
#
loop_
_entity.id
_entity.type
_entity.pdbx_description
1 polymer ?
#
loop_
_entity_poly.entity_id
_entity_poly.type
_entity_poly.pdbx_seq_one_letter_code
_entity_poly.pdbx_strand_id
1 'polypeptide(L)'
;MSLTDLLQFLATARKSGTLKFDQGKINKQIYFKNGMIVGSKSNDPREYIGQVLLHYGKVDEIQLKVAREIQRTTGAKLGEVLVQQGFLTEEDVLNTLKTRTLEAIYDLFVWTDGDFEFYDDEPPPDDLLLIEVEPTNVVMEGIYRIDEFARYRTLVPNDRAILELNAGWTSSLKLGKEFRQVLFFVEKRMSVA
;
A
#
# COMPACT_ATOMS: atom_id res chain seq x y z
N MET A 1 -0.51 16.35 17.02
CA MET A 1 -0.21 14.94 17.35
C MET A 1 0.29 14.30 16.08
N SER A 2 1.43 13.58 16.13
CA SER A 2 1.94 12.89 14.95
C SER A 2 1.11 11.63 14.65
N LEU A 3 1.17 11.12 13.41
CA LEU A 3 0.55 9.83 13.06
C LEU A 3 1.08 8.69 13.95
N THR A 4 2.38 8.71 14.25
CA THR A 4 3.04 7.77 15.16
C THR A 4 2.40 7.76 16.53
N ASP A 5 2.25 8.94 17.15
CA ASP A 5 1.65 9.07 18.50
C ASP A 5 0.20 8.59 18.50
N LEU A 6 -0.54 8.92 17.43
CA LEU A 6 -1.93 8.52 17.28
C LEU A 6 -2.08 6.99 17.18
N LEU A 7 -1.31 6.34 16.31
CA LEU A 7 -1.35 4.89 16.15
C LEU A 7 -0.95 4.17 17.43
N GLN A 8 0.09 4.65 18.14
CA GLN A 8 0.51 4.10 19.42
C GLN A 8 -0.56 4.29 20.50
N PHE A 9 -1.20 5.47 20.55
CA PHE A 9 -2.30 5.73 21.48
C PHE A 9 -3.46 4.78 21.25
N LEU A 10 -3.92 4.63 20.00
CA LEU A 10 -5.03 3.75 19.66
C LEU A 10 -4.73 2.28 20.01
N ALA A 11 -3.49 1.84 19.77
CA ALA A 11 -3.03 0.49 20.14
C ALA A 11 -3.03 0.29 21.66
N THR A 12 -2.36 1.20 22.41
CA THR A 12 -2.20 1.08 23.87
C THR A 12 -3.54 1.19 24.61
N ALA A 13 -4.39 2.11 24.16
CA ALA A 13 -5.74 2.30 24.71
C ALA A 13 -6.74 1.24 24.23
N ARG A 14 -6.30 0.27 23.41
CA ARG A 14 -7.13 -0.79 22.82
C ARG A 14 -8.42 -0.27 22.19
N LYS A 15 -8.28 0.85 21.47
CA LYS A 15 -9.42 1.49 20.83
C LYS A 15 -10.00 0.63 19.69
N SER A 16 -11.31 0.73 19.54
CA SER A 16 -12.06 0.23 18.38
C SER A 16 -12.73 1.40 17.70
N GLY A 17 -12.73 1.44 16.36
CA GLY A 17 -13.31 2.55 15.62
C GLY A 17 -12.64 2.75 14.26
N THR A 18 -12.94 3.87 13.64
CA THR A 18 -12.45 4.25 12.32
C THR A 18 -11.64 5.52 12.37
N LEU A 19 -10.39 5.46 11.91
CA LEU A 19 -9.54 6.62 11.72
C LEU A 19 -9.62 7.05 10.25
N LYS A 20 -10.12 8.25 10.00
CA LYS A 20 -10.30 8.85 8.66
C LYS A 20 -9.23 9.89 8.41
N PHE A 21 -8.74 9.91 7.19
CA PHE A 21 -7.76 10.85 6.68
C PHE A 21 -8.25 11.47 5.39
N ASP A 22 -8.12 12.77 5.27
CA ASP A 22 -8.52 13.55 4.10
C ASP A 22 -7.37 14.44 3.62
N GLN A 23 -6.99 14.27 2.35
CA GLN A 23 -6.04 15.14 1.66
C GLN A 23 -6.57 15.48 0.27
N GLY A 24 -7.21 16.63 0.16
CA GLY A 24 -7.81 17.09 -1.08
C GLY A 24 -8.90 16.16 -1.61
N LYS A 25 -8.59 15.33 -2.61
CA LYS A 25 -9.53 14.37 -3.19
C LYS A 25 -9.32 12.94 -2.67
N ILE A 26 -8.23 12.71 -1.95
CA ILE A 26 -7.89 11.38 -1.43
C ILE A 26 -8.44 11.25 -0.02
N ASN A 27 -9.23 10.20 0.19
CA ASN A 27 -9.74 9.82 1.50
C ASN A 27 -9.24 8.42 1.82
N LYS A 28 -8.70 8.25 3.03
CA LYS A 28 -8.28 6.95 3.55
C LYS A 28 -8.98 6.68 4.88
N GLN A 29 -9.31 5.43 5.12
CA GLN A 29 -9.91 4.96 6.37
C GLN A 29 -9.13 3.76 6.86
N ILE A 30 -8.77 3.77 8.13
CA ILE A 30 -8.11 2.66 8.82
C ILE A 30 -9.03 2.21 9.94
N TYR A 31 -9.34 0.93 9.96
CA TYR A 31 -10.26 0.33 10.93
C TYR A 31 -9.50 -0.35 12.05
N PHE A 32 -9.92 -0.05 13.27
CA PHE A 32 -9.33 -0.60 14.49
C PHE A 32 -10.34 -1.48 15.23
N LYS A 33 -9.84 -2.56 15.82
CA LYS A 33 -10.59 -3.43 16.75
C LYS A 33 -9.66 -3.84 17.88
N ASN A 34 -10.02 -3.47 19.11
CA ASN A 34 -9.22 -3.75 20.30
C ASN A 34 -7.75 -3.32 20.19
N GLY A 35 -7.50 -2.17 19.54
CA GLY A 35 -6.16 -1.66 19.31
C GLY A 35 -5.41 -2.25 18.12
N MET A 36 -5.94 -3.29 17.48
CA MET A 36 -5.36 -3.88 16.25
C MET A 36 -5.93 -3.21 15.02
N ILE A 37 -5.11 -3.01 13.99
CA ILE A 37 -5.58 -2.61 12.68
C ILE A 37 -6.21 -3.83 12.01
N VAL A 38 -7.48 -3.70 11.60
CA VAL A 38 -8.23 -4.80 11.01
C VAL A 38 -8.55 -4.61 9.53
N GLY A 39 -8.12 -3.51 8.94
CA GLY A 39 -8.26 -3.24 7.52
C GLY A 39 -8.15 -1.78 7.17
N SER A 40 -8.22 -1.48 5.88
CA SER A 40 -8.24 -0.13 5.35
C SER A 40 -9.16 -0.01 4.13
N LYS A 41 -9.61 1.21 3.88
CA LYS A 41 -10.32 1.60 2.66
C LYS A 41 -9.73 2.90 2.14
N SER A 42 -9.63 3.03 0.83
CA SER A 42 -9.13 4.24 0.18
C SER A 42 -9.81 4.43 -1.15
N ASN A 43 -9.94 5.69 -1.57
CA ASN A 43 -10.37 6.04 -2.92
C ASN A 43 -9.19 6.30 -3.87
N ASP A 44 -7.94 6.11 -3.41
CA ASP A 44 -6.77 6.20 -4.28
C ASP A 44 -6.76 5.01 -5.26
N PRO A 45 -6.80 5.26 -6.59
CA PRO A 45 -6.78 4.18 -7.57
C PRO A 45 -5.53 3.29 -7.49
N ARG A 46 -4.39 3.82 -7.02
CA ARG A 46 -3.14 3.07 -6.86
C ARG A 46 -3.28 1.95 -5.83
N GLU A 47 -4.15 2.15 -4.84
CA GLU A 47 -4.39 1.21 -3.74
C GLU A 47 -5.52 0.21 -4.03
N TYR A 48 -6.12 0.22 -5.21
CA TYR A 48 -7.12 -0.78 -5.56
C TYR A 48 -6.47 -2.16 -5.66
N ILE A 49 -7.10 -3.17 -5.07
CA ILE A 49 -6.56 -4.54 -4.98
C ILE A 49 -6.04 -5.06 -6.34
N GLY A 50 -6.74 -4.76 -7.43
CA GLY A 50 -6.31 -5.17 -8.77
C GLY A 50 -5.00 -4.52 -9.22
N GLN A 51 -4.74 -3.26 -8.83
CA GLN A 51 -3.49 -2.57 -9.13
C GLN A 51 -2.34 -3.14 -8.30
N VAL A 52 -2.61 -3.40 -7.02
CA VAL A 52 -1.63 -4.02 -6.12
C VAL A 52 -1.24 -5.41 -6.61
N LEU A 53 -2.22 -6.23 -7.03
CA LEU A 53 -1.96 -7.56 -7.60
C LEU A 53 -1.11 -7.51 -8.88
N LEU A 54 -1.36 -6.55 -9.77
CA LEU A 54 -0.54 -6.32 -10.97
C LEU A 54 0.88 -5.88 -10.59
N HIS A 55 1.00 -4.91 -9.69
CA HIS A 55 2.28 -4.37 -9.25
C HIS A 55 3.20 -5.47 -8.68
N TYR A 56 2.66 -6.34 -7.82
CA TYR A 56 3.40 -7.46 -7.25
C TYR A 56 3.49 -8.69 -8.18
N GLY A 57 2.96 -8.59 -9.41
CA GLY A 57 3.02 -9.68 -10.39
C GLY A 57 2.27 -10.94 -9.97
N LYS A 58 1.26 -10.81 -9.10
CA LYS A 58 0.41 -11.90 -8.64
C LYS A 58 -0.61 -12.32 -9.70
N VAL A 59 -1.02 -11.39 -10.54
CA VAL A 59 -1.84 -11.61 -11.74
C VAL A 59 -1.25 -10.81 -12.89
N ASP A 60 -1.55 -11.22 -14.11
CA ASP A 60 -1.29 -10.44 -15.31
C ASP A 60 -2.51 -9.59 -15.73
N GLU A 61 -2.31 -8.72 -16.73
CA GLU A 61 -3.37 -7.83 -17.23
C GLU A 61 -4.57 -8.60 -17.82
N ILE A 62 -4.31 -9.77 -18.44
CA ILE A 62 -5.35 -10.59 -19.08
C ILE A 62 -6.22 -11.22 -17.97
N GLN A 63 -5.59 -11.83 -16.97
CA GLN A 63 -6.28 -12.42 -15.81
C GLN A 63 -7.13 -11.39 -15.08
N LEU A 64 -6.55 -10.20 -14.84
CA LEU A 64 -7.27 -9.13 -14.17
C LEU A 64 -8.46 -8.62 -15.01
N LYS A 65 -8.29 -8.50 -16.32
CA LYS A 65 -9.37 -8.09 -17.23
C LYS A 65 -10.52 -9.09 -17.21
N VAL A 66 -10.21 -10.39 -17.29
CA VAL A 66 -11.22 -11.46 -17.20
C VAL A 66 -11.96 -11.41 -15.87
N ALA A 67 -11.23 -11.29 -14.75
CA ALA A 67 -11.83 -11.25 -13.43
C ALA A 67 -12.73 -10.01 -13.22
N ARG A 68 -12.33 -8.85 -13.74
CA ARG A 68 -13.15 -7.62 -13.69
C ARG A 68 -14.44 -7.74 -14.50
N GLU A 69 -14.40 -8.42 -15.65
CA GLU A 69 -15.61 -8.64 -16.44
C GLU A 69 -16.59 -9.57 -15.72
N ILE A 70 -16.11 -10.65 -15.10
CA ILE A 70 -16.92 -11.54 -14.26
C ILE A 70 -17.48 -10.76 -13.06
N GLN A 71 -16.65 -9.98 -12.37
CA GLN A 71 -17.09 -9.13 -11.27
C GLN A 71 -18.24 -8.20 -11.68
N ARG A 72 -18.09 -7.55 -12.84
CA ARG A 72 -19.10 -6.61 -13.36
C ARG A 72 -20.46 -7.29 -13.63
N THR A 73 -20.44 -8.54 -14.08
CA THR A 73 -21.66 -9.29 -14.42
C THR A 73 -22.30 -9.98 -13.24
N THR A 74 -21.50 -10.40 -12.26
CA THR A 74 -21.97 -11.18 -11.09
C THR A 74 -22.14 -10.35 -9.82
N GLY A 75 -21.46 -9.19 -9.71
CA GLY A 75 -21.38 -8.41 -8.47
C GLY A 75 -20.47 -9.02 -7.40
N ALA A 76 -19.80 -10.13 -7.69
CA ALA A 76 -18.88 -10.80 -6.75
C ALA A 76 -17.65 -9.93 -6.46
N LYS A 77 -16.98 -10.15 -5.33
CA LYS A 77 -15.73 -9.45 -5.00
C LYS A 77 -14.61 -9.92 -5.91
N LEU A 78 -13.75 -8.98 -6.35
CA LEU A 78 -12.64 -9.30 -7.27
C LEU A 78 -11.73 -10.43 -6.76
N GLY A 79 -11.41 -10.43 -5.45
CA GLY A 79 -10.63 -11.51 -4.84
C GLY A 79 -11.29 -12.87 -4.94
N GLU A 80 -12.60 -12.95 -4.69
CA GLU A 80 -13.39 -14.19 -4.81
C GLU A 80 -13.38 -14.70 -6.26
N VAL A 81 -13.58 -13.81 -7.23
CA VAL A 81 -13.53 -14.17 -8.66
C VAL A 81 -12.17 -14.71 -9.05
N LEU A 82 -11.07 -14.05 -8.60
CA LEU A 82 -9.71 -14.50 -8.91
C LEU A 82 -9.41 -15.89 -8.34
N VAL A 83 -9.91 -16.19 -7.14
CA VAL A 83 -9.79 -17.53 -6.53
C VAL A 83 -10.64 -18.56 -7.29
N GLN A 84 -11.89 -18.24 -7.61
CA GLN A 84 -12.78 -19.14 -8.38
C GLN A 84 -12.23 -19.47 -9.78
N GLN A 85 -11.53 -18.51 -10.40
CA GLN A 85 -10.88 -18.73 -11.70
C GLN A 85 -9.53 -19.47 -11.57
N GLY A 86 -9.09 -19.79 -10.36
CA GLY A 86 -7.81 -20.46 -10.10
C GLY A 86 -6.58 -19.59 -10.40
N PHE A 87 -6.75 -18.26 -10.48
CA PHE A 87 -5.63 -17.33 -10.69
C PHE A 87 -4.88 -17.05 -9.40
N LEU A 88 -5.56 -17.12 -8.25
CA LEU A 88 -5.01 -16.91 -6.91
C LEU A 88 -5.55 -17.95 -5.93
N THR A 89 -4.83 -18.12 -4.83
CA THR A 89 -5.34 -18.80 -3.64
C THR A 89 -6.02 -17.80 -2.70
N GLU A 90 -6.82 -18.28 -1.74
CA GLU A 90 -7.39 -17.44 -0.67
C GLU A 90 -6.26 -16.76 0.15
N GLU A 91 -5.18 -17.50 0.40
CA GLU A 91 -4.00 -16.98 1.09
C GLU A 91 -3.34 -15.83 0.31
N ASP A 92 -3.23 -15.93 -1.03
CA ASP A 92 -2.73 -14.83 -1.87
C ASP A 92 -3.60 -13.58 -1.74
N VAL A 93 -4.92 -13.73 -1.70
CA VAL A 93 -5.87 -12.63 -1.52
C VAL A 93 -5.68 -11.99 -0.15
N LEU A 94 -5.62 -12.78 0.93
CA LEU A 94 -5.40 -12.28 2.29
C LEU A 94 -4.07 -11.53 2.42
N ASN A 95 -2.98 -12.11 1.91
CA ASN A 95 -1.66 -11.50 1.92
C ASN A 95 -1.63 -10.19 1.11
N THR A 96 -2.35 -10.13 -0.02
CA THR A 96 -2.46 -8.91 -0.82
C THR A 96 -3.25 -7.82 -0.08
N LEU A 97 -4.34 -8.18 0.60
CA LEU A 97 -5.11 -7.23 1.42
C LEU A 97 -4.28 -6.68 2.57
N LYS A 98 -3.49 -7.53 3.22
CA LYS A 98 -2.55 -7.11 4.28
C LYS A 98 -1.51 -6.15 3.74
N THR A 99 -0.86 -6.50 2.64
CA THR A 99 0.13 -5.63 1.97
C THR A 99 -0.48 -4.30 1.57
N ARG A 100 -1.66 -4.31 0.93
CA ARG A 100 -2.39 -3.09 0.56
C ARG A 100 -2.67 -2.19 1.75
N THR A 101 -3.15 -2.77 2.86
CA THR A 101 -3.44 -2.00 4.07
C THR A 101 -2.15 -1.38 4.64
N LEU A 102 -1.06 -2.14 4.68
CA LEU A 102 0.23 -1.63 5.13
C LEU A 102 0.73 -0.48 4.26
N GLU A 103 0.72 -0.64 2.93
CA GLU A 103 1.16 0.40 2.00
C GLU A 103 0.29 1.66 2.08
N ALA A 104 -1.04 1.51 2.23
CA ALA A 104 -1.94 2.63 2.44
C ALA A 104 -1.60 3.43 3.71
N ILE A 105 -1.17 2.74 4.77
CA ILE A 105 -0.76 3.39 6.03
C ILE A 105 0.64 4.02 5.87
N TYR A 106 1.58 3.33 5.22
CA TYR A 106 2.93 3.88 5.01
C TYR A 106 2.91 5.13 4.15
N ASP A 107 2.01 5.23 3.18
CA ASP A 107 1.81 6.45 2.40
C ASP A 107 1.39 7.65 3.28
N LEU A 108 0.61 7.41 4.36
CA LEU A 108 0.23 8.47 5.30
C LEU A 108 1.41 9.05 6.08
N PHE A 109 2.50 8.30 6.28
CA PHE A 109 3.68 8.82 6.99
C PHE A 109 4.44 9.89 6.19
N VAL A 110 4.25 9.94 4.88
CA VAL A 110 4.88 10.96 4.01
C VAL A 110 3.94 12.11 3.66
N TRP A 111 2.70 12.09 4.15
CA TRP A 111 1.78 13.21 3.98
C TRP A 111 2.27 14.41 4.80
N THR A 112 2.41 15.56 4.15
CA THR A 112 2.85 16.82 4.76
C THR A 112 1.71 17.69 5.24
N ASP A 113 0.50 17.46 4.72
CA ASP A 113 -0.75 18.15 5.00
C ASP A 113 -1.91 17.16 4.92
N GLY A 114 -3.02 17.53 5.52
CA GLY A 114 -4.24 16.71 5.58
C GLY A 114 -4.85 16.74 6.97
N ASP A 115 -6.14 16.44 7.00
CA ASP A 115 -6.91 16.34 8.23
C ASP A 115 -7.11 14.88 8.61
N PHE A 116 -7.17 14.60 9.90
CA PHE A 116 -7.55 13.29 10.39
C PHE A 116 -8.52 13.37 11.56
N GLU A 117 -9.40 12.41 11.64
CA GLU A 117 -10.40 12.30 12.71
C GLU A 117 -10.62 10.84 13.08
N PHE A 118 -10.70 10.55 14.39
CA PHE A 118 -11.01 9.21 14.88
C PHE A 118 -12.46 9.17 15.38
N TYR A 119 -13.20 8.22 14.84
CA TYR A 119 -14.58 7.94 15.20
C TYR A 119 -14.60 6.69 16.07
N ASP A 120 -14.77 6.91 17.38
CA ASP A 120 -14.81 5.84 18.39
C ASP A 120 -16.02 4.92 18.12
N ASP A 121 -15.82 3.63 18.21
CA ASP A 121 -16.82 2.59 17.99
C ASP A 121 -17.48 2.56 16.59
N GLU A 122 -16.98 3.34 15.61
CA GLU A 122 -17.44 3.20 14.21
C GLU A 122 -16.83 1.93 13.60
N PRO A 123 -17.66 0.89 13.30
CA PRO A 123 -17.13 -0.40 12.84
C PRO A 123 -16.65 -0.33 11.39
N PRO A 124 -15.79 -1.29 10.97
CA PRO A 124 -15.51 -1.49 9.56
C PRO A 124 -16.78 -1.87 8.79
N PRO A 125 -16.84 -1.63 7.46
CA PRO A 125 -17.93 -2.10 6.62
C PRO A 125 -18.09 -3.62 6.71
N ASP A 126 -19.34 -4.12 6.72
CA ASP A 126 -19.65 -5.55 6.85
C ASP A 126 -19.04 -6.42 5.73
N ASP A 127 -18.80 -5.81 4.58
CA ASP A 127 -18.21 -6.47 3.41
C ASP A 127 -16.68 -6.44 3.41
N LEU A 128 -16.05 -5.82 4.41
CA LEU A 128 -14.59 -5.79 4.51
C LEU A 128 -14.05 -7.15 5.00
N LEU A 129 -13.14 -7.72 4.22
CA LEU A 129 -12.40 -8.88 4.69
C LEU A 129 -11.37 -8.41 5.73
N LEU A 130 -11.58 -8.85 6.98
CA LEU A 130 -10.75 -8.44 8.10
C LEU A 130 -9.38 -9.13 8.06
N ILE A 131 -8.36 -8.36 8.39
CA ILE A 131 -6.98 -8.79 8.61
C ILE A 131 -6.58 -8.40 10.03
N GLU A 132 -5.43 -8.87 10.50
CA GLU A 132 -4.85 -8.39 11.76
C GLU A 132 -3.44 -7.88 11.52
N VAL A 133 -3.21 -6.62 11.91
CA VAL A 133 -1.92 -5.96 11.85
C VAL A 133 -1.67 -5.21 13.15
N GLU A 134 -0.53 -5.48 13.78
CA GLU A 134 -0.14 -4.79 15.00
C GLU A 134 0.39 -3.38 14.68
N PRO A 135 -0.21 -2.31 15.26
CA PRO A 135 0.21 -0.93 14.97
C PRO A 135 1.66 -0.63 15.33
N THR A 136 2.22 -1.25 16.36
CA THR A 136 3.61 -1.03 16.78
C THR A 136 4.59 -1.38 15.64
N ASN A 137 4.38 -2.49 14.96
CA ASN A 137 5.20 -2.90 13.82
C ASN A 137 5.06 -1.92 12.65
N VAL A 138 3.85 -1.41 12.43
CA VAL A 138 3.57 -0.42 11.38
C VAL A 138 4.29 0.89 11.67
N VAL A 139 4.27 1.34 12.93
CA VAL A 139 4.96 2.57 13.36
C VAL A 139 6.48 2.43 13.17
N MET A 140 7.07 1.31 13.59
CA MET A 140 8.51 1.07 13.46
C MET A 140 8.93 1.08 11.98
N GLU A 141 8.23 0.36 11.13
CA GLU A 141 8.50 0.34 9.68
C GLU A 141 8.25 1.71 9.04
N GLY A 142 7.18 2.42 9.43
CA GLY A 142 6.87 3.76 8.94
C GLY A 142 7.97 4.77 9.24
N ILE A 143 8.49 4.78 10.46
CA ILE A 143 9.63 5.63 10.86
C ILE A 143 10.87 5.28 10.04
N TYR A 144 11.18 3.99 9.92
CA TYR A 144 12.31 3.53 9.12
C TYR A 144 12.21 4.02 7.67
N ARG A 145 11.04 3.91 7.04
CA ARG A 145 10.80 4.38 5.67
C ARG A 145 10.95 5.90 5.52
N ILE A 146 10.52 6.70 6.51
CA ILE A 146 10.74 8.16 6.51
C ILE A 146 12.22 8.47 6.50
N ASP A 147 13.00 7.84 7.40
CA ASP A 147 14.44 8.06 7.51
C ASP A 147 15.17 7.66 6.23
N GLU A 148 14.82 6.51 5.66
CA GLU A 148 15.35 6.06 4.37
C GLU A 148 14.99 7.04 3.25
N PHE A 149 13.73 7.48 3.18
CA PHE A 149 13.28 8.43 2.17
C PHE A 149 14.02 9.78 2.28
N ALA A 150 14.19 10.30 3.50
CA ALA A 150 14.96 11.51 3.74
C ALA A 150 16.42 11.36 3.27
N ARG A 151 17.04 10.19 3.51
CA ARG A 151 18.39 9.88 3.04
C ARG A 151 18.45 9.81 1.50
N TYR A 152 17.48 9.16 0.85
CA TYR A 152 17.43 9.10 -0.61
C TYR A 152 17.20 10.47 -1.23
N ARG A 153 16.42 11.35 -0.61
CA ARG A 153 16.19 12.73 -1.09
C ARG A 153 17.47 13.59 -1.09
N THR A 154 18.49 13.25 -0.33
CA THR A 154 19.80 13.90 -0.43
C THR A 154 20.54 13.53 -1.73
N LEU A 155 20.30 12.33 -2.25
CA LEU A 155 20.90 11.80 -3.48
C LEU A 155 20.04 12.12 -4.71
N VAL A 156 18.72 12.05 -4.56
CA VAL A 156 17.72 12.31 -5.61
C VAL A 156 16.79 13.42 -5.12
N PRO A 157 17.18 14.69 -5.28
CA PRO A 157 16.53 15.81 -4.61
C PRO A 157 15.10 16.11 -5.10
N ASN A 158 14.75 15.67 -6.29
CA ASN A 158 13.42 15.86 -6.87
C ASN A 158 13.10 14.79 -7.92
N ASP A 159 11.83 14.72 -8.32
CA ASP A 159 11.32 13.70 -9.24
C ASP A 159 11.74 13.94 -10.72
N ARG A 160 12.35 15.08 -11.02
CA ARG A 160 12.93 15.39 -12.33
C ARG A 160 14.42 15.01 -12.45
N ALA A 161 15.00 14.45 -11.38
CA ALA A 161 16.38 13.98 -11.40
C ALA A 161 16.52 12.85 -12.42
N ILE A 162 17.56 12.93 -13.25
CA ILE A 162 17.92 11.87 -14.19
C ILE A 162 19.05 11.08 -13.55
N LEU A 163 18.84 9.77 -13.41
CA LEU A 163 19.85 8.86 -12.88
C LEU A 163 20.72 8.33 -14.02
N GLU A 164 22.02 8.23 -13.78
CA GLU A 164 22.98 7.64 -14.70
C GLU A 164 23.75 6.51 -14.03
N LEU A 165 24.09 5.48 -14.81
CA LEU A 165 24.93 4.39 -14.31
C LEU A 165 26.35 4.91 -14.08
N ASN A 166 26.93 4.57 -12.94
CA ASN A 166 28.33 4.85 -12.66
C ASN A 166 29.22 4.08 -13.65
N ALA A 167 30.29 4.72 -14.14
CA ALA A 167 31.23 4.14 -15.11
C ALA A 167 31.87 2.81 -14.66
N GLY A 168 31.90 2.51 -13.34
CA GLY A 168 32.38 1.28 -12.76
C GLY A 168 31.31 0.19 -12.58
N TRP A 169 30.05 0.44 -12.99
CA TRP A 169 28.98 -0.55 -12.81
C TRP A 169 29.15 -1.74 -13.76
N THR A 170 29.06 -2.95 -13.24
CA THR A 170 29.13 -4.19 -14.03
C THR A 170 27.83 -4.98 -13.88
N SER A 171 27.32 -5.55 -14.98
CA SER A 171 26.10 -6.36 -15.01
C SER A 171 26.19 -7.73 -14.30
N SER A 172 27.28 -7.99 -13.56
CA SER A 172 27.54 -9.26 -12.89
C SER A 172 26.65 -9.55 -11.66
N LEU A 173 25.93 -8.54 -11.17
CA LEU A 173 25.01 -8.70 -10.05
C LEU A 173 23.68 -9.34 -10.49
N LYS A 174 23.28 -10.41 -9.81
CA LYS A 174 21.93 -10.98 -9.98
C LYS A 174 20.91 -10.03 -9.36
N LEU A 175 20.42 -9.10 -10.15
CA LEU A 175 19.43 -8.13 -9.72
C LEU A 175 18.02 -8.74 -9.73
N GLY A 176 17.24 -8.44 -8.69
CA GLY A 176 15.81 -8.74 -8.64
C GLY A 176 15.02 -8.01 -9.75
N LYS A 177 13.75 -8.41 -9.93
CA LYS A 177 12.88 -7.86 -10.99
C LYS A 177 12.73 -6.35 -10.89
N GLU A 178 12.57 -5.83 -9.67
CA GLU A 178 12.42 -4.39 -9.39
C GLU A 178 13.65 -3.59 -9.79
N PHE A 179 14.84 -4.06 -9.41
CA PHE A 179 16.09 -3.42 -9.81
C PHE A 179 16.30 -3.41 -11.32
N ARG A 180 15.86 -4.44 -12.05
CA ARG A 180 15.92 -4.47 -13.52
C ARG A 180 14.99 -3.44 -14.15
N GLN A 181 13.83 -3.17 -13.56
CA GLN A 181 12.95 -2.09 -14.01
C GLN A 181 13.61 -0.73 -13.82
N VAL A 182 14.16 -0.45 -12.63
CA VAL A 182 14.90 0.80 -12.38
C VAL A 182 16.05 0.95 -13.35
N LEU A 183 16.84 -0.10 -13.57
CA LEU A 183 17.93 -0.10 -14.55
C LEU A 183 17.47 0.26 -15.96
N PHE A 184 16.35 -0.31 -16.40
CA PHE A 184 15.77 0.01 -17.71
C PHE A 184 15.46 1.51 -17.85
N PHE A 185 14.89 2.15 -16.80
CA PHE A 185 14.64 3.60 -16.81
C PHE A 185 15.94 4.41 -16.79
N VAL A 186 16.92 3.97 -16.01
CA VAL A 186 18.24 4.64 -15.95
C VAL A 186 18.95 4.57 -17.30
N GLU A 187 18.97 3.40 -17.96
CA GLU A 187 19.56 3.24 -19.30
C GLU A 187 18.83 4.10 -20.36
N LYS A 188 17.53 4.30 -20.20
CA LYS A 188 16.73 5.17 -21.08
C LYS A 188 16.84 6.66 -20.74
N ARG A 189 17.60 7.03 -19.71
CA ARG A 189 17.70 8.39 -19.19
C ARG A 189 16.34 9.02 -18.90
N MET A 190 15.43 8.23 -18.35
CA MET A 190 14.11 8.71 -17.94
C MET A 190 14.17 9.35 -16.57
N SER A 191 13.31 10.33 -16.30
CA SER A 191 13.20 10.92 -14.96
C SER A 191 12.64 9.92 -13.94
N VAL A 192 12.82 10.21 -12.65
CA VAL A 192 12.32 9.39 -11.54
C VAL A 192 10.78 9.50 -11.39
N ALA A 193 10.14 10.47 -12.05
CA ALA A 193 8.70 10.70 -12.01
C ALA A 193 7.89 9.70 -12.83
#